data_c3c77d16c3d74550f2f8049509a5342e
#
_entry.id   c3c77d16c3d74550f2f8049509a5342e
#
_cell.length_a   1.000
_cell.length_b   1.000
_cell.length_c   1.000
_cell.angle_alpha   90.00
_cell.angle_beta   90.00
_cell.angle_gamma   90.00
#
_symmetry.space_group_name_H-M   'P 1'
#
loop_
_entity.id
_entity.type
_entity.pdbx_description
1 polymer ?
#
loop_
_entity_poly.entity_id
_entity_poly.type
_entity_poly.pdbx_seq_one_letter_code
_entity_poly.pdbx_strand_id
1 'polypeptide(L)'
;KNKDASVDELSDSVQGPDFPTGGIIYNGKDIKQALSTGKGGVVVRAKTEITENKKGDFLIIITEIPYQVNKSNLLMKIAELVHEKKVEGIRDLRDESXXXXIELKKDAYPKKVLNRLYQTTQLQETFHYNMLALVDGIQPRVLNLKMILEEYIKHRREVVRRRTQFDLDRA
;
A
#
# COMPACT_ATOMS: atom_id res chain seq x y z
N LYS A 1 -22.02 -3.94 -17.20
CA LYS A 1 -23.21 -3.44 -17.93
C LYS A 1 -22.87 -2.24 -18.81
N ASN A 2 -22.06 -1.29 -18.33
CA ASN A 2 -21.62 -0.15 -19.11
C ASN A 2 -20.27 -0.47 -19.80
N LYS A 3 -20.31 -0.75 -21.10
CA LYS A 3 -19.11 -1.10 -21.87
C LYS A 3 -18.24 0.13 -22.17
N ASP A 4 -18.83 1.30 -22.10
CA ASP A 4 -18.17 2.57 -22.46
C ASP A 4 -17.63 3.33 -21.24
N ALA A 5 -17.69 2.71 -20.05
CA ALA A 5 -17.23 3.31 -18.82
C ALA A 5 -15.78 3.79 -18.95
N SER A 6 -15.52 5.01 -18.53
CA SER A 6 -14.17 5.59 -18.46
C SER A 6 -13.40 5.02 -17.26
N VAL A 7 -12.08 5.19 -17.26
CA VAL A 7 -11.27 4.76 -16.11
C VAL A 7 -11.68 5.55 -14.85
N ASP A 8 -12.05 6.80 -14.99
CA ASP A 8 -12.53 7.61 -13.86
C ASP A 8 -13.77 7.00 -13.22
N GLU A 9 -14.77 6.61 -14.05
CA GLU A 9 -15.97 5.94 -13.55
C GLU A 9 -15.64 4.59 -12.90
N LEU A 10 -14.71 3.84 -13.47
CA LEU A 10 -14.27 2.55 -12.92
C LEU A 10 -13.54 2.73 -11.57
N SER A 11 -12.80 3.82 -11.41
CA SER A 11 -12.07 4.08 -10.17
C SER A 11 -12.98 4.48 -9.00
N ASP A 12 -14.24 4.79 -9.24
CA ASP A 12 -15.23 4.92 -8.17
C ASP A 12 -15.50 3.57 -7.48
N SER A 13 -15.31 2.46 -8.22
CA SER A 13 -15.48 1.11 -7.68
C SER A 13 -14.15 0.49 -7.27
N VAL A 14 -13.05 0.82 -7.96
CA VAL A 14 -11.70 0.32 -7.67
C VAL A 14 -10.88 1.49 -7.14
N GLN A 15 -10.88 1.66 -5.83
CA GLN A 15 -10.32 2.85 -5.17
C GLN A 15 -8.79 2.82 -5.01
N GLY A 16 -8.16 1.70 -5.30
CA GLY A 16 -6.71 1.56 -5.18
C GLY A 16 -6.28 0.14 -4.89
N PRO A 17 -5.00 -0.06 -4.63
CA PRO A 17 -4.52 -1.39 -4.29
C PRO A 17 -4.92 -1.78 -2.87
N ASP A 18 -5.07 -3.07 -2.63
CA ASP A 18 -5.34 -3.66 -1.33
C ASP A 18 -4.11 -4.49 -0.94
N PHE A 19 -3.23 -3.90 -0.16
CA PHE A 19 -1.98 -4.55 0.25
C PHE A 19 -2.19 -5.52 1.40
N PRO A 20 -1.56 -6.70 1.37
CA PRO A 20 -1.71 -7.68 2.46
C PRO A 20 -1.16 -7.16 3.80
N THR A 21 -0.26 -6.19 3.79
CA THR A 21 0.31 -5.57 4.99
C THR A 21 -0.44 -4.32 5.44
N GLY A 22 -1.50 -3.92 4.72
CA GLY A 22 -2.27 -2.71 5.04
C GLY A 22 -1.52 -1.43 4.71
N GLY A 23 -1.62 -0.45 5.58
CA GLY A 23 -1.05 0.88 5.38
C GLY A 23 -2.09 1.88 4.89
N ILE A 24 -1.68 3.12 4.75
CA ILE A 24 -2.57 4.23 4.33
C ILE A 24 -2.00 4.87 3.08
N ILE A 25 -2.82 4.96 2.03
CA ILE A 25 -2.43 5.63 0.80
C ILE A 25 -2.93 7.08 0.84
N TYR A 26 -2.03 7.98 0.53
CA TYR A 26 -2.32 9.41 0.40
C TYR A 26 -2.35 9.78 -1.08
N ASN A 27 -3.13 10.78 -1.43
CA ASN A 27 -3.22 11.35 -2.77
C ASN A 27 -3.93 10.45 -3.81
N GLY A 28 -5.26 10.52 -3.82
CA GLY A 28 -6.10 9.79 -4.77
C GLY A 28 -5.85 10.11 -6.24
N LYS A 29 -5.29 11.28 -6.56
CA LYS A 29 -4.94 11.64 -7.94
C LYS A 29 -3.88 10.71 -8.52
N ASP A 30 -2.87 10.36 -7.72
CA ASP A 30 -1.80 9.45 -8.15
C ASP A 30 -2.35 8.04 -8.41
N ILE A 31 -3.33 7.60 -7.60
CA ILE A 31 -4.02 6.32 -7.81
C ILE A 31 -4.75 6.34 -9.16
N LYS A 32 -5.54 7.38 -9.40
CA LYS A 32 -6.29 7.51 -10.66
C LYS A 32 -5.37 7.52 -11.88
N GLN A 33 -4.25 8.26 -11.77
CA GLN A 33 -3.26 8.30 -12.85
C GLN A 33 -2.64 6.91 -13.09
N ALA A 34 -2.27 6.20 -12.03
CA ALA A 34 -1.71 4.85 -12.15
C ALA A 34 -2.71 3.88 -12.79
N LEU A 35 -3.98 3.94 -12.39
CA LEU A 35 -5.04 3.11 -12.98
C LEU A 35 -5.33 3.46 -14.43
N SER A 36 -5.19 4.74 -14.82
CA SER A 36 -5.44 5.21 -16.18
C SER A 36 -4.33 4.84 -17.15
N THR A 37 -3.09 4.80 -16.69
CA THR A 37 -1.92 4.56 -17.55
C THR A 37 -1.32 3.16 -17.38
N GLY A 38 -1.62 2.49 -16.28
CA GLY A 38 -0.99 1.22 -15.91
C GLY A 38 0.38 1.39 -15.23
N LYS A 39 0.82 2.63 -15.03
CA LYS A 39 2.10 2.95 -14.38
C LYS A 39 1.95 4.18 -13.49
N GLY A 40 2.75 4.24 -12.44
CA GLY A 40 2.78 5.41 -11.55
C GLY A 40 3.22 5.04 -10.15
N GLY A 41 3.50 6.07 -9.34
CA GLY A 41 3.88 5.88 -7.95
C GLY A 41 2.78 6.38 -7.02
N VAL A 42 2.46 5.60 -5.99
CA VAL A 42 1.54 6.03 -4.94
C VAL A 42 2.26 5.99 -3.60
N VAL A 43 2.07 7.03 -2.80
CA VAL A 43 2.71 7.14 -1.48
C VAL A 43 1.90 6.34 -0.47
N VAL A 44 2.57 5.40 0.19
CA VAL A 44 1.98 4.55 1.24
C VAL A 44 2.68 4.87 2.56
N ARG A 45 1.91 5.13 3.58
CA ARG A 45 2.42 5.35 4.95
C ARG A 45 2.01 4.20 5.86
N ALA A 46 2.86 3.96 6.84
CA ALA A 46 2.53 3.11 7.98
C ALA A 46 1.27 3.63 8.69
N LYS A 47 0.48 2.72 9.21
CA LYS A 47 -0.67 3.09 10.06
C LYS A 47 -0.15 3.27 11.48
N THR A 48 -0.29 4.48 12.00
CA THR A 48 0.30 4.86 13.29
C THR A 48 -0.75 5.50 14.19
N GLU A 49 -0.58 5.31 15.48
CA GLU A 49 -1.40 5.93 16.51
C GLU A 49 -0.49 6.55 17.56
N ILE A 50 -0.81 7.77 17.98
CA ILE A 50 -0.10 8.44 19.07
C ILE A 50 -0.95 8.27 20.33
N THR A 51 -0.38 7.65 21.36
CA THR A 51 -1.04 7.42 22.65
C THR A 51 -0.18 7.97 23.78
N GLU A 52 -0.76 8.06 24.96
CA GLU A 52 -0.06 8.50 26.16
C GLU A 52 -0.11 7.37 27.20
N ASN A 53 1.03 7.07 27.80
CA ASN A 53 1.09 6.04 28.85
C ASN A 53 0.66 6.61 30.20
N LYS A 54 0.55 5.76 31.23
CA LYS A 54 0.13 6.14 32.58
C LYS A 54 1.06 7.15 33.26
N LYS A 55 2.27 7.30 32.74
CA LYS A 55 3.28 8.24 33.29
C LYS A 55 3.28 9.59 32.57
N GLY A 56 2.41 9.74 31.55
CA GLY A 56 2.33 10.95 30.74
C GLY A 56 3.34 11.04 29.61
N ASP A 57 4.02 9.94 29.29
CA ASP A 57 4.93 9.88 28.15
C ASP A 57 4.17 9.47 26.88
N PHE A 58 4.54 10.03 25.75
CA PHE A 58 3.93 9.70 24.48
C PHE A 58 4.55 8.45 23.86
N LEU A 59 3.71 7.66 23.21
CA LEU A 59 4.09 6.48 22.45
C LEU A 59 3.57 6.65 21.02
N ILE A 60 4.39 6.26 20.04
CA ILE A 60 3.92 6.07 18.66
C ILE A 60 3.81 4.56 18.46
N ILE A 61 2.59 4.09 18.23
CA ILE A 61 2.30 2.68 17.98
C ILE A 61 2.11 2.51 16.48
N ILE A 62 2.89 1.62 15.87
CA ILE A 62 2.83 1.32 14.45
C ILE A 62 2.19 -0.06 14.29
N THR A 63 1.02 -0.13 13.67
CA THR A 63 0.24 -1.36 13.51
C THR A 63 0.34 -1.96 12.11
N GLU A 64 0.63 -1.13 11.10
CA GLU A 64 0.78 -1.60 9.73
C GLU A 64 1.95 -0.85 9.09
N ILE A 65 2.76 -1.55 8.31
CA ILE A 65 3.91 -0.94 7.59
C ILE A 65 3.68 -1.05 6.09
N PRO A 66 4.30 -0.17 5.29
CA PRO A 66 4.09 -0.21 3.85
C PRO A 66 4.50 -1.55 3.24
N TYR A 67 3.82 -1.92 2.18
CA TYR A 67 4.05 -3.18 1.46
C TYR A 67 5.51 -3.31 1.02
N GLN A 68 6.08 -4.49 1.19
CA GLN A 68 7.47 -4.85 0.87
C GLN A 68 8.53 -4.22 1.80
N VAL A 69 8.12 -3.51 2.84
CA VAL A 69 9.07 -3.00 3.84
C VAL A 69 9.37 -4.11 4.85
N ASN A 70 10.66 -4.34 5.08
CA ASN A 70 11.11 -5.31 6.08
C ASN A 70 11.13 -4.63 7.46
N LYS A 71 10.37 -5.17 8.41
CA LYS A 71 10.21 -4.63 9.76
C LYS A 71 11.54 -4.50 10.49
N SER A 72 12.38 -5.54 10.46
CA SER A 72 13.66 -5.53 11.17
C SER A 72 14.60 -4.45 10.61
N ASN A 73 14.67 -4.34 9.28
CA ASN A 73 15.50 -3.32 8.64
C ASN A 73 15.00 -1.90 8.98
N LEU A 74 13.67 -1.74 9.01
CA LEU A 74 13.05 -0.46 9.38
C LEU A 74 13.44 -0.06 10.81
N LEU A 75 13.35 -1.01 11.76
CA LEU A 75 13.71 -0.76 13.16
C LEU A 75 15.21 -0.46 13.31
N MET A 76 16.06 -1.20 12.62
CA MET A 76 17.50 -0.92 12.60
C MET A 76 17.81 0.48 12.07
N LYS A 77 17.10 0.89 11.01
CA LYS A 77 17.27 2.24 10.43
C LYS A 77 16.83 3.33 11.39
N ILE A 78 15.73 3.13 12.11
CA ILE A 78 15.27 4.09 13.13
C ILE A 78 16.32 4.20 14.24
N ALA A 79 16.81 3.06 14.74
CA ALA A 79 17.83 3.04 15.79
C ALA A 79 19.13 3.75 15.35
N GLU A 80 19.55 3.52 14.11
CA GLU A 80 20.71 4.20 13.52
C GLU A 80 20.53 5.72 13.51
N LEU A 81 19.36 6.19 13.06
CA LEU A 81 19.06 7.62 12.97
C LEU A 81 19.02 8.28 14.36
N VAL A 82 18.54 7.55 15.37
CA VAL A 82 18.54 8.02 16.76
C VAL A 82 19.99 8.12 17.27
N HIS A 83 20.80 7.10 17.03
CA HIS A 83 22.22 7.09 17.42
C HIS A 83 23.00 8.23 16.76
N GLU A 84 22.72 8.50 15.49
CA GLU A 84 23.36 9.60 14.72
C GLU A 84 22.78 10.97 15.04
N LYS A 85 21.78 11.06 15.93
CA LYS A 85 21.09 12.31 16.31
C LYS A 85 20.38 12.98 15.12
N LYS A 86 20.01 12.22 14.10
CA LYS A 86 19.24 12.69 12.95
C LYS A 86 17.73 12.69 13.20
N VAL A 87 17.29 11.85 14.15
CA VAL A 87 15.93 11.85 14.70
C VAL A 87 16.06 11.97 16.22
N GLU A 88 15.52 13.06 16.75
CA GLU A 88 15.55 13.34 18.19
C GLU A 88 14.20 13.04 18.81
N GLY A 89 14.18 12.89 20.13
CA GLY A 89 12.95 12.73 20.90
C GLY A 89 12.51 11.30 21.14
N ILE A 90 13.22 10.32 20.60
CA ILE A 90 12.95 8.89 20.84
C ILE A 90 13.78 8.44 22.04
N ARG A 91 13.09 7.80 23.03
CA ARG A 91 13.72 7.23 24.21
C ARG A 91 14.01 5.74 24.06
N ASP A 92 13.03 5.01 23.49
CA ASP A 92 13.15 3.55 23.36
C ASP A 92 12.38 3.07 22.12
N LEU A 93 12.82 1.95 21.61
CA LEU A 93 12.24 1.33 20.42
C LEU A 93 12.04 -0.15 20.70
N ARG A 94 10.79 -0.61 20.62
CA ARG A 94 10.45 -2.00 20.94
C ARG A 94 9.76 -2.68 19.75
N ASP A 95 10.19 -3.88 19.48
CA ASP A 95 9.58 -4.76 18.47
C ASP A 95 8.61 -5.71 19.17
N GLU A 96 7.32 -5.51 18.96
CA GLU A 96 6.26 -6.38 19.50
C GLU A 96 5.52 -7.06 18.33
N SER A 97 5.22 -8.28 18.58
CA SER A 97 4.71 -9.19 17.52
C SER A 97 3.79 -8.57 16.44
N UNK A 98 2.91 -7.79 16.88
CA UNK A 98 1.95 -7.19 16.01
C UNK A 98 2.18 -5.76 15.76
N UNK A 99 3.00 -5.03 16.80
CA UNK A 99 3.18 -3.67 16.65
C UNK A 99 4.64 -3.28 16.82
N UNK A 100 5.03 -1.97 16.45
CA UNK A 100 6.26 -1.36 16.84
C UNK A 100 5.92 -0.28 17.78
N UNK A 101 6.35 -0.14 18.88
CA UNK A 101 6.22 0.84 19.85
C UNK A 101 7.43 1.69 19.87
N ILE A 102 7.29 2.97 19.68
CA ILE A 102 8.32 4.01 19.83
C ILE A 102 7.98 4.88 21.04
N GLU A 103 8.79 4.77 22.06
CA GLU A 103 8.60 5.54 23.29
C GLU A 103 9.35 6.87 23.18
N LEU A 104 8.67 7.97 23.44
CA LEU A 104 9.24 9.31 23.27
C LEU A 104 9.77 9.88 24.59
N LYS A 105 10.73 10.78 24.49
CA LYS A 105 11.20 11.58 25.63
C LYS A 105 10.10 12.55 26.05
N LYS A 106 10.11 12.91 27.30
CA LYS A 106 9.06 13.68 27.97
C LYS A 106 8.74 15.04 27.29
N ASP A 107 9.76 15.66 26.70
CA ASP A 107 9.67 16.97 26.05
C ASP A 107 9.54 16.87 24.52
N ALA A 108 9.40 15.67 23.97
CA ALA A 108 9.28 15.47 22.53
C ALA A 108 7.88 15.78 22.02
N TYR A 109 7.80 16.32 20.80
CA TYR A 109 6.54 16.53 20.09
C TYR A 109 6.26 15.33 19.19
N PRO A 110 5.24 14.50 19.52
CA PRO A 110 5.02 13.24 18.78
C PRO A 110 4.83 13.41 17.28
N LYS A 111 4.05 14.41 16.86
CA LYS A 111 3.80 14.68 15.45
C LYS A 111 5.08 15.08 14.69
N LYS A 112 5.96 15.85 15.36
CA LYS A 112 7.24 16.26 14.76
C LYS A 112 8.15 15.06 14.56
N VAL A 113 8.23 14.18 15.57
CA VAL A 113 9.03 12.94 15.50
C VAL A 113 8.48 12.04 14.38
N LEU A 114 7.18 11.83 14.35
CA LEU A 114 6.54 10.98 13.35
C LEU A 114 6.76 11.52 11.92
N ASN A 115 6.60 12.83 11.72
CA ASN A 115 6.85 13.45 10.42
C ASN A 115 8.30 13.28 9.97
N ARG A 116 9.25 13.40 10.91
CA ARG A 116 10.67 13.18 10.60
C ARG A 116 10.92 11.71 10.20
N LEU A 117 10.27 10.77 10.89
CA LEU A 117 10.37 9.35 10.56
C LEU A 117 9.79 9.06 9.15
N TYR A 118 8.68 9.69 8.77
CA TYR A 118 8.14 9.56 7.42
C TYR A 118 9.11 10.08 6.34
N GLN A 119 9.86 11.14 6.65
CA GLN A 119 10.81 11.74 5.71
C GLN A 119 12.12 10.96 5.58
N THR A 120 12.51 10.21 6.60
CA THR A 120 13.85 9.63 6.69
C THR A 120 13.88 8.11 6.72
N THR A 121 12.72 7.45 6.79
CA THR A 121 12.63 5.99 6.88
C THR A 121 11.53 5.46 5.96
N GLN A 122 11.48 4.14 5.83
CA GLN A 122 10.44 3.44 5.08
C GLN A 122 9.09 3.35 5.81
N LEU A 123 8.87 4.13 6.87
CA LEU A 123 7.51 4.36 7.39
C LEU A 123 6.63 5.08 6.37
N GLN A 124 7.24 5.75 5.41
CA GLN A 124 6.58 6.21 4.19
C GLN A 124 7.40 5.69 3.00
N GLU A 125 6.73 5.09 2.04
CA GLU A 125 7.38 4.52 0.86
C GLU A 125 6.51 4.76 -0.37
N THR A 126 7.12 4.86 -1.54
CA THR A 126 6.38 4.98 -2.79
C THR A 126 6.25 3.59 -3.43
N PHE A 127 5.03 3.12 -3.58
CA PHE A 127 4.75 1.90 -4.34
C PHE A 127 4.61 2.25 -5.80
N HIS A 128 5.42 1.61 -6.65
CA HIS A 128 5.41 1.84 -8.09
C HIS A 128 4.54 0.81 -8.80
N TYR A 129 3.42 1.27 -9.35
CA TYR A 129 2.59 0.45 -10.22
C TYR A 129 3.32 0.16 -11.51
N ASN A 130 3.27 -1.09 -11.94
CA ASN A 130 3.63 -1.50 -13.29
C ASN A 130 2.70 -2.66 -13.65
N MET A 131 1.57 -2.33 -14.25
CA MET A 131 0.49 -3.28 -14.54
C MET A 131 0.81 -4.03 -15.83
N LEU A 132 1.97 -4.69 -15.84
CA LEU A 132 2.46 -5.49 -16.96
C LEU A 132 1.79 -6.86 -16.94
N ALA A 133 1.22 -7.26 -18.07
CA ALA A 133 0.55 -8.55 -18.22
C ALA A 133 0.80 -9.13 -19.59
N LEU A 134 0.64 -10.44 -19.72
CA LEU A 134 0.66 -11.13 -21.03
C LEU A 134 -0.75 -11.11 -21.61
N VAL A 135 -0.91 -10.49 -22.77
CA VAL A 135 -2.18 -10.51 -23.50
C VAL A 135 -2.14 -11.70 -24.46
N ASP A 136 -3.18 -12.53 -24.41
CA ASP A 136 -3.30 -13.77 -25.18
C ASP A 136 -2.12 -14.74 -24.94
N GLY A 137 -1.46 -14.60 -23.80
CA GLY A 137 -0.37 -15.49 -23.38
C GLY A 137 0.96 -15.28 -24.13
N ILE A 138 1.05 -14.27 -24.96
CA ILE A 138 2.19 -14.10 -25.88
C ILE A 138 2.93 -12.78 -25.64
N GLN A 139 2.21 -11.67 -25.65
CA GLN A 139 2.81 -10.34 -25.74
C GLN A 139 2.73 -9.57 -24.42
N PRO A 140 3.86 -9.24 -23.79
CA PRO A 140 3.82 -8.40 -22.59
C PRO A 140 3.41 -6.96 -22.95
N ARG A 141 2.39 -6.46 -22.26
CA ARG A 141 1.87 -5.11 -22.44
C ARG A 141 1.53 -4.49 -21.11
N VAL A 142 1.75 -3.19 -20.98
CA VAL A 142 1.27 -2.44 -19.83
C VAL A 142 -0.21 -2.11 -20.09
N LEU A 143 -1.06 -2.53 -19.16
CA LEU A 143 -2.51 -2.38 -19.28
C LEU A 143 -3.01 -1.38 -18.25
N ASN A 144 -3.98 -0.55 -18.65
CA ASN A 144 -4.72 0.26 -17.69
C ASN A 144 -5.89 -0.56 -17.08
N LEU A 145 -6.58 0.02 -16.11
CA LEU A 145 -7.67 -0.69 -15.42
C LEU A 145 -8.74 -1.18 -16.40
N LYS A 146 -9.17 -0.33 -17.33
CA LYS A 146 -10.21 -0.70 -18.30
C LYS A 146 -9.78 -1.89 -19.17
N MET A 147 -8.56 -1.85 -19.68
CA MET A 147 -7.99 -2.92 -20.50
C MET A 147 -7.97 -4.27 -19.75
N ILE A 148 -7.56 -4.25 -18.47
CA ILE A 148 -7.54 -5.45 -17.62
C ILE A 148 -8.95 -6.03 -17.48
N LEU A 149 -9.93 -5.16 -17.21
CA LEU A 149 -11.32 -5.59 -17.03
C LEU A 149 -11.90 -6.14 -18.35
N GLU A 150 -11.59 -5.53 -19.49
CA GLU A 150 -12.02 -6.01 -20.80
C GLU A 150 -11.46 -7.41 -21.10
N GLU A 151 -10.17 -7.64 -20.84
CA GLU A 151 -9.55 -8.95 -21.03
C GLU A 151 -10.15 -10.00 -20.09
N TYR A 152 -10.43 -9.62 -18.84
CA TYR A 152 -11.09 -10.50 -17.87
C TYR A 152 -12.49 -10.90 -18.35
N ILE A 153 -13.28 -9.94 -18.83
CA ILE A 153 -14.64 -10.19 -19.34
C ILE A 153 -14.58 -11.13 -20.55
N LYS A 154 -13.66 -10.89 -21.48
CA LYS A 154 -13.44 -11.75 -22.65
C LYS A 154 -13.15 -13.20 -22.21
N HIS A 155 -12.25 -13.36 -21.25
CA HIS A 155 -11.92 -14.68 -20.68
C HIS A 155 -13.12 -15.34 -20.01
N ARG A 156 -13.85 -14.58 -19.17
CA ARG A 156 -15.02 -15.13 -18.45
C ARG A 156 -16.12 -15.59 -19.41
N ARG A 157 -16.38 -14.86 -20.48
CA ARG A 157 -17.35 -15.25 -21.51
C ARG A 157 -16.95 -16.61 -22.15
N GLU A 158 -15.67 -16.75 -22.46
CA GLU A 158 -15.17 -18.00 -23.07
C GLU A 158 -15.28 -19.17 -22.08
N VAL A 159 -14.93 -18.95 -20.82
CA VAL A 159 -15.05 -19.99 -19.78
C VAL A 159 -16.51 -20.44 -19.61
N VAL A 160 -17.44 -19.47 -19.53
CA VAL A 160 -18.87 -19.79 -19.37
C VAL A 160 -19.37 -20.54 -20.59
N ARG A 161 -19.00 -20.12 -21.81
CA ARG A 161 -19.39 -20.79 -23.06
C ARG A 161 -18.90 -22.25 -23.07
N ARG A 162 -17.62 -22.48 -22.73
CA ARG A 162 -17.03 -23.80 -22.70
C ARG A 162 -17.70 -24.70 -21.65
N ARG A 163 -17.96 -24.16 -20.47
CA ARG A 163 -18.64 -24.91 -19.39
C ARG A 163 -20.04 -25.31 -19.81
N THR A 164 -20.79 -24.36 -20.36
CA THR A 164 -22.17 -24.62 -20.82
C THR A 164 -22.18 -25.69 -21.92
N GLN A 165 -21.24 -25.61 -22.87
CA GLN A 165 -21.12 -26.61 -23.95
C GLN A 165 -20.80 -28.01 -23.38
N PHE A 166 -19.86 -28.07 -22.44
CA PHE A 166 -19.49 -29.32 -21.76
C PHE A 166 -20.70 -29.94 -21.05
N ASP A 167 -21.46 -29.13 -20.31
CA ASP A 167 -22.65 -29.59 -19.58
C ASP A 167 -23.72 -30.06 -20.54
N LEU A 168 -23.92 -29.36 -21.66
CA LEU A 168 -24.87 -29.75 -22.71
C LEU A 168 -24.46 -31.08 -23.35
N ASP A 169 -23.19 -31.25 -23.68
CA ASP A 169 -22.68 -32.48 -24.33
C ASP A 169 -22.81 -33.70 -23.41
N ARG A 170 -22.87 -33.51 -22.10
CA ARG A 170 -23.04 -34.57 -21.11
C ARG A 170 -24.51 -34.85 -20.76
N ALA A 171 -25.39 -33.98 -21.15
CA ALA A 171 -26.85 -34.15 -20.92
C ALA A 171 -27.45 -35.11 -21.94
#